data_2d8b2846a494afc54b29f57b5264bfd3
#
_entry.id   2d8b2846a494afc54b29f57b5264bfd3
#
_cell.length_a   1.000
_cell.length_b   1.000
_cell.length_c   1.000
_cell.angle_alpha   90.00
_cell.angle_beta   90.00
_cell.angle_gamma   90.00
#
_symmetry.space_group_name_H-M   'P 1'
#
loop_
_entity.id
_entity.type
_entity.pdbx_description
1 polymer ?
#
loop_
_entity_poly.entity_id
_entity_poly.type
_entity_poly.pdbx_seq_one_letter_code
_entity_poly.pdbx_strand_id
1 'polypeptide(L)'
;MGGHMSKKTPETSSGINLNADMATELRSYEASCKLDSDLQSFNTSVQARANQVINTLAVGVEVRSLSFESLKLVTECLLEMNQEVVKVILDCKKDIWKNSELFELVEEYFDNSLQTLDFCTALEKCLKRARDNQLLILVALQQFEEETGLGEKRYTRTLQELKNFKAADDPFAEEFFQMYESVYNQQILMLEKLR
;
A
#
# COMPACT_ATOMS: atom_id res chain seq x y z
N MET A 1 -42.83 -10.64 -43.88
CA MET A 1 -42.79 -9.79 -42.68
C MET A 1 -42.62 -10.71 -41.51
N GLY A 2 -41.42 -10.90 -41.01
CA GLY A 2 -41.11 -11.76 -39.89
C GLY A 2 -40.05 -11.05 -39.04
N GLY A 3 -40.51 -10.41 -37.93
CA GLY A 3 -39.63 -9.72 -37.00
C GLY A 3 -38.96 -10.71 -36.09
N HIS A 4 -37.65 -10.75 -36.12
CA HIS A 4 -36.82 -11.47 -35.18
C HIS A 4 -36.71 -10.65 -33.88
N MET A 5 -37.42 -11.08 -32.85
CA MET A 5 -37.20 -10.61 -31.47
C MET A 5 -35.96 -11.28 -30.89
N SER A 6 -34.91 -10.51 -30.74
CA SER A 6 -33.70 -10.91 -29.97
C SER A 6 -34.03 -10.89 -28.48
N LYS A 7 -34.06 -12.06 -27.86
CA LYS A 7 -34.12 -12.21 -26.40
C LYS A 7 -32.78 -11.78 -25.81
N LYS A 8 -32.74 -10.63 -25.12
CA LYS A 8 -31.69 -10.29 -24.17
C LYS A 8 -31.81 -11.23 -22.99
N THR A 9 -30.81 -12.08 -22.80
CA THR A 9 -30.54 -12.78 -21.54
C THR A 9 -30.15 -11.74 -20.48
N PRO A 10 -30.70 -11.79 -19.27
CA PRO A 10 -30.23 -10.95 -18.19
C PRO A 10 -28.85 -11.46 -17.75
N GLU A 11 -27.80 -10.63 -17.91
CA GLU A 11 -26.55 -10.79 -17.21
C GLU A 11 -26.84 -10.68 -15.72
N THR A 12 -26.77 -11.81 -15.02
CA THR A 12 -26.70 -11.88 -13.57
C THR A 12 -25.36 -11.30 -13.17
N SER A 13 -25.34 -10.02 -12.87
CA SER A 13 -24.24 -9.41 -12.12
C SER A 13 -24.31 -9.97 -10.72
N SER A 14 -23.58 -11.05 -10.46
CA SER A 14 -23.22 -11.46 -9.12
C SER A 14 -22.16 -10.48 -8.59
N GLY A 15 -22.55 -9.25 -8.34
CA GLY A 15 -21.86 -8.32 -7.47
C GLY A 15 -21.95 -8.92 -6.07
N ILE A 16 -20.96 -9.74 -5.72
CA ILE A 16 -20.74 -10.18 -4.36
C ILE A 16 -20.70 -8.90 -3.53
N ASN A 17 -21.61 -8.81 -2.56
CA ASN A 17 -21.71 -7.64 -1.70
C ASN A 17 -20.61 -7.76 -0.63
N LEU A 18 -19.35 -7.60 -1.07
CA LEU A 18 -18.11 -7.74 -0.30
C LEU A 18 -18.20 -7.04 1.06
N ASN A 19 -18.89 -5.89 1.10
CA ASN A 19 -19.00 -5.08 2.31
C ASN A 19 -19.98 -5.66 3.35
N ALA A 20 -21.03 -6.35 2.91
CA ALA A 20 -22.02 -6.93 3.83
C ALA A 20 -21.50 -8.21 4.49
N ASP A 21 -20.80 -9.04 3.75
CA ASP A 21 -20.21 -10.29 4.25
C ASP A 21 -19.06 -9.97 5.21
N MET A 22 -18.15 -9.06 4.85
CA MET A 22 -17.09 -8.57 5.74
C MET A 22 -17.64 -7.98 7.04
N ALA A 23 -18.71 -7.21 6.99
CA ALA A 23 -19.31 -6.63 8.19
C ALA A 23 -19.89 -7.70 9.13
N THR A 24 -20.39 -8.80 8.59
CA THR A 24 -20.94 -9.92 9.38
C THR A 24 -19.82 -10.71 10.05
N GLU A 25 -18.76 -11.00 9.33
CA GLU A 25 -17.58 -11.70 9.85
C GLU A 25 -16.85 -10.87 10.92
N LEU A 26 -16.72 -9.56 10.70
CA LEU A 26 -16.13 -8.65 11.68
C LEU A 26 -16.94 -8.63 12.99
N ARG A 27 -18.27 -8.64 12.91
CA ARG A 27 -19.13 -8.73 14.11
C ARG A 27 -18.96 -10.06 14.85
N SER A 28 -18.82 -11.17 14.13
CA SER A 28 -18.56 -12.47 14.73
C SER A 28 -17.21 -12.50 15.45
N TYR A 29 -16.18 -11.95 14.82
CA TYR A 29 -14.86 -11.78 15.42
C TYR A 29 -14.91 -10.89 16.67
N GLU A 30 -15.54 -9.72 16.59
CA GLU A 30 -15.72 -8.82 17.73
C GLU A 30 -16.46 -9.49 18.90
N ALA A 31 -17.45 -10.33 18.61
CA ALA A 31 -18.16 -11.10 19.64
C ALA A 31 -17.24 -12.11 20.33
N SER A 32 -16.38 -12.78 19.57
CA SER A 32 -15.39 -13.71 20.11
C SER A 32 -14.31 -12.99 20.93
N CYS A 33 -13.84 -11.84 20.49
CA CYS A 33 -12.87 -11.01 21.23
C CYS A 33 -13.41 -10.54 22.59
N LYS A 34 -14.72 -10.31 22.71
CA LYS A 34 -15.34 -9.92 24.00
C LYS A 34 -15.32 -11.01 25.06
N LEU A 35 -15.15 -12.27 24.66
CA LEU A 35 -15.11 -13.43 25.56
C LEU A 35 -13.69 -13.78 26.01
N ASP A 36 -12.68 -13.30 25.30
CA ASP A 36 -11.26 -13.57 25.54
C ASP A 36 -10.49 -12.25 25.75
N SER A 37 -9.91 -12.06 26.95
CA SER A 37 -9.21 -10.84 27.32
C SER A 37 -7.93 -10.60 26.50
N ASP A 38 -7.24 -11.66 26.11
CA ASP A 38 -6.00 -11.58 25.35
C ASP A 38 -6.28 -11.21 23.89
N LEU A 39 -7.32 -11.82 23.31
CA LEU A 39 -7.85 -11.42 21.99
C LEU A 39 -8.39 -9.99 22.00
N GLN A 40 -9.04 -9.56 23.07
CA GLN A 40 -9.51 -8.18 23.20
C GLN A 40 -8.36 -7.18 23.23
N SER A 41 -7.31 -7.47 23.99
CA SER A 41 -6.10 -6.65 24.06
C SER A 41 -5.40 -6.56 22.70
N PHE A 42 -5.22 -7.70 22.03
CA PHE A 42 -4.63 -7.77 20.69
C PHE A 42 -5.45 -6.97 19.68
N ASN A 43 -6.78 -7.19 19.62
CA ASN A 43 -7.65 -6.46 18.70
C ASN A 43 -7.61 -4.94 18.93
N THR A 44 -7.58 -4.50 20.20
CA THR A 44 -7.49 -3.08 20.54
C THR A 44 -6.18 -2.48 20.05
N SER A 45 -5.07 -3.19 20.22
CA SER A 45 -3.75 -2.77 19.75
C SER A 45 -3.72 -2.65 18.21
N VAL A 46 -4.18 -3.68 17.51
CA VAL A 46 -4.24 -3.69 16.03
C VAL A 46 -5.13 -2.56 15.50
N GLN A 47 -6.32 -2.35 16.09
CA GLN A 47 -7.22 -1.27 15.69
C GLN A 47 -6.60 0.11 15.92
N ALA A 48 -5.91 0.32 17.05
CA ALA A 48 -5.25 1.59 17.33
C ALA A 48 -4.17 1.91 16.27
N ARG A 49 -3.36 0.91 15.88
CA ARG A 49 -2.34 1.06 14.86
C ARG A 49 -2.94 1.26 13.47
N ALA A 50 -3.96 0.49 13.11
CA ALA A 50 -4.67 0.66 11.83
C ALA A 50 -5.28 2.08 11.73
N ASN A 51 -5.89 2.58 12.79
CA ASN A 51 -6.41 3.95 12.83
C ASN A 51 -5.30 5.00 12.71
N GLN A 52 -4.14 4.77 13.32
CA GLN A 52 -2.98 5.66 13.17
C GLN A 52 -2.52 5.74 11.71
N VAL A 53 -2.41 4.60 11.03
CA VAL A 53 -2.06 4.53 9.61
C VAL A 53 -3.10 5.25 8.74
N ILE A 54 -4.39 4.96 8.95
CA ILE A 54 -5.49 5.56 8.20
C ILE A 54 -5.49 7.08 8.39
N ASN A 55 -5.36 7.58 9.62
CA ASN A 55 -5.31 9.01 9.90
C ASN A 55 -4.10 9.68 9.25
N THR A 56 -2.93 9.04 9.28
CA THR A 56 -1.71 9.55 8.63
C THR A 56 -1.91 9.67 7.12
N LEU A 57 -2.52 8.65 6.49
CA LEU A 57 -2.83 8.67 5.06
C LEU A 57 -3.92 9.69 4.72
N ALA A 58 -4.95 9.84 5.56
CA ALA A 58 -6.04 10.81 5.35
C ALA A 58 -5.52 12.25 5.33
N VAL A 59 -4.62 12.62 6.24
CA VAL A 59 -3.97 13.94 6.24
C VAL A 59 -3.17 14.16 4.95
N GLY A 60 -2.46 13.14 4.46
CA GLY A 60 -1.73 13.20 3.19
C GLY A 60 -2.66 13.45 1.99
N VAL A 61 -3.86 12.87 1.98
CA VAL A 61 -4.86 13.06 0.92
C VAL A 61 -5.41 14.48 0.91
N GLU A 62 -5.70 15.06 2.07
CA GLU A 62 -6.17 16.45 2.18
C GLU A 62 -5.14 17.45 1.65
N VAL A 63 -3.86 17.23 1.93
CA VAL A 63 -2.75 18.08 1.46
C VAL A 63 -2.30 17.72 0.03
N ARG A 64 -2.88 16.68 -0.58
CA ARG A 64 -2.48 16.11 -1.89
C ARG A 64 -1.00 15.75 -1.98
N SER A 65 -0.38 15.45 -0.86
CA SER A 65 1.00 14.97 -0.81
C SER A 65 1.20 14.06 0.40
N LEU A 66 1.61 12.82 0.15
CA LEU A 66 2.15 11.98 1.20
C LEU A 66 3.58 12.42 1.46
N SER A 67 3.88 12.80 2.69
CA SER A 67 5.25 13.10 3.08
C SER A 67 6.06 11.81 3.24
N PHE A 68 7.36 11.91 3.06
CA PHE A 68 8.27 10.79 3.33
C PHE A 68 8.16 10.31 4.79
N GLU A 69 7.92 11.23 5.73
CA GLU A 69 7.69 10.96 7.14
C GLU A 69 6.41 10.16 7.37
N SER A 70 5.34 10.48 6.63
CA SER A 70 4.08 9.71 6.68
C SER A 70 4.27 8.27 6.21
N LEU A 71 5.04 8.05 5.13
CA LEU A 71 5.35 6.71 4.65
C LEU A 71 6.19 5.92 5.66
N LYS A 72 7.18 6.56 6.28
CA LYS A 72 8.01 5.95 7.32
C LYS A 72 7.15 5.48 8.49
N LEU A 73 6.23 6.34 8.97
CA LEU A 73 5.32 6.01 10.05
C LEU A 73 4.41 4.82 9.68
N VAL A 74 3.88 4.77 8.45
CA VAL A 74 3.10 3.63 7.96
C VAL A 74 3.93 2.34 8.00
N THR A 75 5.17 2.38 7.51
CA THR A 75 6.07 1.22 7.51
C THR A 75 6.40 0.76 8.93
N GLU A 76 6.68 1.68 9.85
CA GLU A 76 6.91 1.38 11.27
C GLU A 76 5.68 0.73 11.91
N CYS A 77 4.47 1.26 11.69
CA CYS A 77 3.24 0.67 12.18
C CYS A 77 3.00 -0.75 11.64
N LEU A 78 3.27 -1.00 10.36
CA LEU A 78 3.15 -2.34 9.76
C LEU A 78 4.13 -3.33 10.40
N LEU A 79 5.38 -2.92 10.63
CA LEU A 79 6.39 -3.74 11.31
C LEU A 79 5.97 -4.10 12.73
N GLU A 80 5.46 -3.14 13.49
CA GLU A 80 4.98 -3.36 14.85
C GLU A 80 3.75 -4.27 14.89
N MET A 81 2.80 -4.10 13.95
CA MET A 81 1.66 -5.01 13.83
C MET A 81 2.11 -6.44 13.53
N ASN A 82 3.07 -6.62 12.62
CA ASN A 82 3.65 -7.93 12.35
C ASN A 82 4.29 -8.57 13.58
N GLN A 83 5.00 -7.81 14.40
CA GLN A 83 5.59 -8.32 15.64
C GLN A 83 4.53 -8.82 16.64
N GLU A 84 3.40 -8.13 16.75
CA GLU A 84 2.29 -8.57 17.61
C GLU A 84 1.63 -9.84 17.08
N VAL A 85 1.40 -9.93 15.77
CA VAL A 85 0.87 -11.15 15.14
C VAL A 85 1.83 -12.32 15.32
N VAL A 86 3.14 -12.12 15.13
CA VAL A 86 4.17 -13.16 15.38
C VAL A 86 4.09 -13.67 16.81
N LYS A 87 3.90 -12.79 17.78
CA LYS A 87 3.77 -13.18 19.20
C LYS A 87 2.57 -14.11 19.40
N VAL A 88 1.40 -13.75 18.88
CA VAL A 88 0.19 -14.59 18.95
C VAL A 88 0.42 -15.94 18.27
N ILE A 89 1.04 -15.97 17.08
CA ILE A 89 1.38 -17.20 16.37
C ILE A 89 2.29 -18.10 17.20
N LEU A 90 3.31 -17.52 17.85
CA LEU A 90 4.22 -18.28 18.69
C LEU A 90 3.56 -18.83 19.95
N ASP A 91 2.60 -18.11 20.52
CA ASP A 91 1.81 -18.57 21.68
C ASP A 91 0.87 -19.73 21.27
N CYS A 92 0.33 -19.71 20.08
CA CYS A 92 -0.56 -20.74 19.52
C CYS A 92 0.16 -21.85 18.73
N LYS A 93 1.49 -21.87 18.68
CA LYS A 93 2.29 -22.74 17.81
C LYS A 93 1.94 -24.23 17.87
N LYS A 94 1.57 -24.76 19.05
CA LYS A 94 1.21 -26.18 19.22
C LYS A 94 -0.05 -26.56 18.46
N ASP A 95 -1.01 -25.64 18.35
CA ASP A 95 -2.28 -25.88 17.68
C ASP A 95 -2.10 -25.66 16.17
N ILE A 96 -1.30 -24.69 15.76
CA ILE A 96 -0.94 -24.42 14.36
C ILE A 96 -0.24 -25.65 13.74
N TRP A 97 0.77 -26.22 14.42
CA TRP A 97 1.49 -27.40 13.92
C TRP A 97 0.63 -28.66 13.79
N LYS A 98 -0.50 -28.72 14.44
CA LYS A 98 -1.45 -29.85 14.36
C LYS A 98 -2.48 -29.69 13.26
N ASN A 99 -2.65 -28.49 12.74
CA ASN A 99 -3.65 -28.15 11.73
C ASN A 99 -2.94 -27.62 10.49
N SER A 100 -2.95 -28.42 9.41
CA SER A 100 -2.27 -28.05 8.14
C SER A 100 -2.85 -26.79 7.52
N GLU A 101 -4.17 -26.56 7.64
CA GLU A 101 -4.82 -25.38 7.07
C GLU A 101 -4.37 -24.11 7.80
N LEU A 102 -4.26 -24.15 9.14
CA LEU A 102 -3.71 -23.03 9.92
C LEU A 102 -2.24 -22.80 9.62
N PHE A 103 -1.47 -23.85 9.40
CA PHE A 103 -0.05 -23.72 9.05
C PHE A 103 0.12 -23.03 7.70
N GLU A 104 -0.61 -23.45 6.68
CA GLU A 104 -0.59 -22.83 5.36
C GLU A 104 -1.02 -21.34 5.43
N LEU A 105 -2.04 -21.03 6.21
CA LEU A 105 -2.49 -19.65 6.40
C LEU A 105 -1.42 -18.77 7.05
N VAL A 106 -0.69 -19.30 8.03
CA VAL A 106 0.41 -18.60 8.70
C VAL A 106 1.58 -18.38 7.73
N GLU A 107 1.93 -19.39 6.92
CA GLU A 107 2.98 -19.29 5.91
C GLU A 107 2.64 -18.20 4.88
N GLU A 108 1.43 -18.21 4.35
CA GLU A 108 0.96 -17.18 3.43
C GLU A 108 0.89 -15.77 4.05
N TYR A 109 0.53 -15.67 5.32
CA TYR A 109 0.56 -14.39 6.03
C TYR A 109 1.97 -13.82 6.06
N PHE A 110 2.99 -14.63 6.36
CA PHE A 110 4.37 -14.18 6.37
C PHE A 110 4.87 -13.80 4.98
N ASP A 111 4.58 -14.58 3.97
CA ASP A 111 4.97 -14.28 2.59
C ASP A 111 4.34 -12.97 2.11
N ASN A 112 3.07 -12.76 2.40
CA ASN A 112 2.37 -11.53 2.08
C ASN A 112 2.94 -10.32 2.83
N SER A 113 3.29 -10.50 4.10
CA SER A 113 3.92 -9.45 4.91
C SER A 113 5.29 -9.06 4.37
N LEU A 114 6.11 -10.03 3.98
CA LEU A 114 7.43 -9.78 3.37
C LEU A 114 7.30 -9.01 2.06
N GLN A 115 6.39 -9.43 1.17
CA GLN A 115 6.16 -8.74 -0.10
C GLN A 115 5.64 -7.31 0.11
N THR A 116 4.79 -7.09 1.12
CA THR A 116 4.31 -5.75 1.46
C THR A 116 5.47 -4.86 1.94
N LEU A 117 6.39 -5.39 2.74
CA LEU A 117 7.58 -4.66 3.19
C LEU A 117 8.54 -4.35 2.03
N ASP A 118 8.72 -5.28 1.10
CA ASP A 118 9.51 -5.08 -0.12
C ASP A 118 8.90 -3.98 -0.99
N PHE A 119 7.57 -3.97 -1.13
CA PHE A 119 6.85 -2.90 -1.81
C PHE A 119 7.04 -1.54 -1.12
N CYS A 120 6.92 -1.46 0.21
CA CYS A 120 7.18 -0.22 0.96
C CYS A 120 8.62 0.29 0.73
N THR A 121 9.59 -0.63 0.70
CA THR A 121 10.99 -0.30 0.41
C THR A 121 11.18 0.23 -1.02
N ALA A 122 10.52 -0.40 -2.00
CA ALA A 122 10.54 0.05 -3.38
C ALA A 122 9.90 1.44 -3.53
N LEU A 123 8.76 1.67 -2.89
CA LEU A 123 8.08 2.96 -2.88
C LEU A 123 8.95 4.07 -2.27
N GLU A 124 9.64 3.78 -1.16
CA GLU A 124 10.60 4.70 -0.55
C GLU A 124 11.71 5.11 -1.54
N LYS A 125 12.28 4.15 -2.26
CA LYS A 125 13.31 4.41 -3.29
C LYS A 125 12.76 5.26 -4.44
N CYS A 126 11.55 4.97 -4.91
CA CYS A 126 10.89 5.74 -5.96
C CYS A 126 10.64 7.18 -5.54
N LEU A 127 10.16 7.40 -4.31
CA LEU A 127 9.93 8.75 -3.76
C LEU A 127 11.22 9.53 -3.57
N LYS A 128 12.31 8.89 -3.14
CA LYS A 128 13.64 9.54 -3.09
C LYS A 128 14.08 10.00 -4.46
N ARG A 129 13.99 9.16 -5.49
CA ARG A 129 14.32 9.53 -6.88
C ARG A 129 13.44 10.67 -7.39
N ALA A 130 12.13 10.62 -7.12
CA ALA A 130 11.21 11.68 -7.51
C ALA A 130 11.58 13.02 -6.86
N ARG A 131 12.00 13.01 -5.60
CA ARG A 131 12.50 14.19 -4.89
C ARG A 131 13.81 14.73 -5.52
N ASP A 132 14.74 13.84 -5.84
CA ASP A 132 15.99 14.21 -6.49
C ASP A 132 15.72 14.85 -7.85
N ASN A 133 14.80 14.30 -8.65
CA ASN A 133 14.34 14.87 -9.90
C ASN A 133 13.69 16.25 -9.71
N GLN A 134 12.90 16.43 -8.66
CA GLN A 134 12.34 17.74 -8.30
C GLN A 134 13.42 18.76 -7.98
N LEU A 135 14.48 18.36 -7.28
CA LEU A 135 15.61 19.27 -6.97
C LEU A 135 16.32 19.72 -8.25
N LEU A 136 16.52 18.84 -9.24
CA LEU A 136 17.10 19.23 -10.53
C LEU A 136 16.28 20.33 -11.22
N ILE A 137 14.95 20.23 -11.19
CA ILE A 137 14.06 21.26 -11.74
C ILE A 137 14.16 22.57 -10.95
N LEU A 138 14.21 22.53 -9.62
CA LEU A 138 14.38 23.73 -8.78
C LEU A 138 15.71 24.43 -9.07
N VAL A 139 16.80 23.66 -9.21
CA VAL A 139 18.10 24.22 -9.59
C VAL A 139 18.05 24.84 -10.99
N ALA A 140 17.39 24.18 -11.96
CA ALA A 140 17.22 24.72 -13.30
C ALA A 140 16.47 26.06 -13.30
N LEU A 141 15.40 26.19 -12.47
CA LEU A 141 14.66 27.45 -12.30
C LEU A 141 15.53 28.55 -11.70
N GLN A 142 16.31 28.24 -10.67
CA GLN A 142 17.23 29.20 -10.06
C GLN A 142 18.28 29.68 -11.08
N GLN A 143 18.91 28.77 -11.85
CA GLN A 143 19.87 29.12 -12.89
C GLN A 143 19.24 29.98 -13.99
N PHE A 144 17.98 29.70 -14.35
CA PHE A 144 17.23 30.48 -15.32
C PHE A 144 17.05 31.94 -14.85
N GLU A 145 16.67 32.14 -13.59
CA GLU A 145 16.53 33.49 -13.00
C GLU A 145 17.87 34.23 -12.98
N GLU A 146 18.96 33.57 -12.58
CA GLU A 146 20.32 34.15 -12.54
C GLU A 146 20.79 34.56 -13.95
N GLU A 147 20.68 33.65 -14.93
CA GLU A 147 21.10 33.91 -16.32
C GLU A 147 20.26 35.01 -16.99
N THR A 148 18.96 35.11 -16.65
CA THR A 148 18.08 36.18 -17.11
C THR A 148 18.54 37.54 -16.54
N GLY A 149 18.88 37.59 -15.24
CA GLY A 149 19.36 38.80 -14.54
C GLY A 149 20.70 39.34 -15.07
N LEU A 150 21.57 38.45 -15.56
CA LEU A 150 22.88 38.81 -16.15
C LEU A 150 22.79 39.23 -17.63
N GLY A 151 21.61 39.15 -18.25
CA GLY A 151 21.43 39.43 -19.66
C GLY A 151 22.04 38.39 -20.60
N GLU A 152 22.42 37.24 -20.08
CA GLU A 152 22.95 36.13 -20.86
C GLU A 152 21.79 35.43 -21.64
N LYS A 153 21.88 35.47 -22.97
CA LYS A 153 20.90 34.85 -23.88
C LYS A 153 21.11 33.35 -24.08
N ARG A 154 22.14 32.75 -23.49
CA ARG A 154 22.50 31.35 -23.81
C ARG A 154 21.93 30.31 -22.88
N TYR A 155 21.46 30.67 -21.69
CA TYR A 155 20.85 29.75 -20.71
C TYR A 155 21.60 28.42 -20.56
N THR A 156 22.94 28.48 -20.55
CA THR A 156 23.81 27.30 -20.66
C THR A 156 23.68 26.41 -19.40
N ARG A 157 23.63 27.03 -18.22
CA ARG A 157 23.49 26.32 -16.97
C ARG A 157 22.08 25.73 -16.81
N THR A 158 21.08 26.54 -17.11
CA THR A 158 19.68 26.09 -17.13
C THR A 158 19.48 24.87 -18.03
N LEU A 159 20.01 24.94 -19.27
CA LEU A 159 19.94 23.85 -20.24
C LEU A 159 20.70 22.60 -19.75
N GLN A 160 21.80 22.77 -19.02
CA GLN A 160 22.52 21.63 -18.46
C GLN A 160 21.68 20.91 -17.39
N GLU A 161 21.07 21.65 -16.49
CA GLU A 161 20.21 21.04 -15.44
C GLU A 161 18.97 20.37 -16.04
N LEU A 162 18.34 20.96 -17.05
CA LEU A 162 17.23 20.34 -17.77
C LEU A 162 17.66 19.06 -18.53
N LYS A 163 18.92 19.00 -19.04
CA LYS A 163 19.47 17.77 -19.61
C LYS A 163 19.70 16.70 -18.54
N ASN A 164 20.19 17.10 -17.37
CA ASN A 164 20.36 16.20 -16.24
C ASN A 164 19.00 15.60 -15.82
N PHE A 165 17.97 16.44 -15.70
CA PHE A 165 16.60 15.98 -15.43
C PHE A 165 16.07 15.03 -16.52
N LYS A 166 16.28 15.36 -17.80
CA LYS A 166 15.87 14.50 -18.92
C LYS A 166 16.59 13.15 -18.93
N ALA A 167 17.84 13.12 -18.45
CA ALA A 167 18.64 11.89 -18.35
C ALA A 167 18.31 11.05 -17.11
N ALA A 168 17.61 11.63 -16.13
CA ALA A 168 17.12 10.89 -14.99
C ALA A 168 15.97 9.99 -15.43
N ASP A 169 16.05 8.72 -15.03
CA ASP A 169 15.00 7.73 -15.30
C ASP A 169 13.71 8.06 -14.55
N ASP A 170 12.59 7.52 -15.06
CA ASP A 170 11.30 7.60 -14.38
C ASP A 170 11.44 6.92 -13.00
N PRO A 171 11.15 7.65 -11.90
CA PRO A 171 11.20 7.08 -10.56
C PRO A 171 10.20 5.92 -10.36
N PHE A 172 9.11 5.89 -11.13
CA PHE A 172 8.08 4.85 -11.09
C PHE A 172 8.10 4.04 -12.39
N ALA A 173 9.12 3.18 -12.51
CA ALA A 173 9.26 2.29 -13.66
C ALA A 173 8.24 1.13 -13.61
N GLU A 174 8.13 0.40 -14.72
CA GLU A 174 7.18 -0.72 -14.89
C GLU A 174 7.30 -1.78 -13.79
N GLU A 175 8.53 -2.07 -13.32
CA GLU A 175 8.76 -3.04 -12.25
C GLU A 175 8.08 -2.64 -10.93
N PHE A 176 7.98 -1.34 -10.64
CA PHE A 176 7.26 -0.83 -9.46
C PHE A 176 5.77 -1.14 -9.54
N PHE A 177 5.14 -0.93 -10.70
CA PHE A 177 3.72 -1.22 -10.90
C PHE A 177 3.44 -2.71 -10.87
N GLN A 178 4.31 -3.54 -11.43
CA GLN A 178 4.20 -5.01 -11.36
C GLN A 178 4.27 -5.51 -9.91
N MET A 179 5.16 -4.93 -9.10
CA MET A 179 5.24 -5.25 -7.67
C MET A 179 3.96 -4.82 -6.94
N TYR A 180 3.41 -3.65 -7.25
CA TYR A 180 2.14 -3.18 -6.69
C TYR A 180 0.99 -4.15 -7.02
N GLU A 181 0.85 -4.54 -8.28
CA GLU A 181 -0.18 -5.48 -8.71
C GLU A 181 -0.02 -6.86 -8.04
N SER A 182 1.21 -7.34 -7.90
CA SER A 182 1.49 -8.59 -7.20
C SER A 182 1.02 -8.55 -5.75
N VAL A 183 1.41 -7.51 -5.00
CA VAL A 183 1.00 -7.34 -3.60
C VAL A 183 -0.52 -7.20 -3.49
N TYR A 184 -1.13 -6.39 -4.36
CA TYR A 184 -2.58 -6.19 -4.36
C TYR A 184 -3.35 -7.51 -4.58
N ASN A 185 -2.95 -8.30 -5.56
CA ASN A 185 -3.59 -9.58 -5.87
C ASN A 185 -3.42 -10.60 -4.74
N GLN A 186 -2.25 -10.63 -4.10
CA GLN A 186 -2.05 -11.51 -2.95
C GLN A 186 -2.89 -11.11 -1.73
N GLN A 187 -3.05 -9.82 -1.48
CA GLN A 187 -3.94 -9.33 -0.42
C GLN A 187 -5.39 -9.80 -0.65
N ILE A 188 -5.86 -9.73 -1.89
CA ILE A 188 -7.21 -10.22 -2.25
C ILE A 188 -7.32 -11.73 -2.05
N LEU A 189 -6.36 -12.52 -2.53
CA LEU A 189 -6.37 -13.98 -2.36
C LEU A 189 -6.36 -14.38 -0.88
N MET A 190 -5.59 -13.67 -0.05
CA MET A 190 -5.56 -13.92 1.39
C MET A 190 -6.90 -13.60 2.05
N LEU A 191 -7.55 -12.49 1.67
CA LEU A 191 -8.89 -12.16 2.16
C LEU A 191 -9.95 -13.20 1.76
N GLU A 192 -9.83 -13.81 0.58
CA GLU A 192 -10.72 -14.88 0.13
C GLU A 192 -10.52 -16.17 0.93
N LYS A 193 -9.29 -16.50 1.31
CA LYS A 193 -8.99 -17.68 2.14
C LYS A 193 -9.43 -17.54 3.60
N LEU A 194 -9.50 -16.33 4.10
CA LEU A 194 -9.97 -16.03 5.47
C LEU A 194 -11.49 -16.08 5.61
N ARG A 195 -12.23 -16.29 4.51
CA ARG A 195 -13.70 -16.44 4.47
C ARG A 195 -14.13 -17.87 4.53
#